data_a422d45137be7bf15fcbbb6b2d7524b4
#
_entry.id   a422d45137be7bf15fcbbb6b2d7524b4
#
_cell.length_a   1.000
_cell.length_b   1.000
_cell.length_c   1.000
_cell.angle_alpha   90.00
_cell.angle_beta   90.00
_cell.angle_gamma   90.00
#
_symmetry.space_group_name_H-M   'P 1'
#
loop_
_entity.id
_entity.type
_entity.pdbx_description
1 polymer ?
#
loop_
_entity_poly.entity_id
_entity_poly.type
_entity_poly.pdbx_seq_one_letter_code
_entity_poly.pdbx_strand_id
1 'polypeptide(L)'
;MWSDNETTQDLLGYQVHADLLRKIILNDAMLPISIGVFGNWGSGKSSLMLLLQQSLHEWEESHQNEHSIILQVYFNSWQFESYDSTKLTMIESILEALDKDINTRKNVFERADDLLARINFLKVGVFILKKAYDNLTPDWMKKWLPKKDDIDKITGKDKYNNLLEDVTKGNTSKFIATFRELFGDLVNDMGYKAVIVYVDDLDRCDPKRIIGCLEAVKLFVNVKKTAFVIGADERIIEYAISQHYPIQMKKEDISSPFSDYLEKLIQLPYKLPRLSDNEQETYITLLLCKNHLNEIHFNQIHQKYLEFRKTDKHSKYNIDDIKANIPENQNIDFYAVEYRLPIVPIIKQFLNGNPRQLKRFLNTLYVRQELADVAGFRDIRPDVLTKIMVLEYNTLYNSRFEELYKLQNENGGVLPLEDVEQEAKTEEGIQNPQWKDNWSSDYLKQWLSSEPSLKDINLQNYFWVARDALKNEKPIASLVTSKVM
;
A
#
# COMPACT_ATOMS: atom_id res chain seq x y z
N MET A 1 -6.84 -18.07 -4.36
CA MET A 1 -6.36 -17.13 -3.32
C MET A 1 -5.78 -15.89 -3.97
N TRP A 2 -5.83 -14.76 -3.29
CA TRP A 2 -5.39 -13.46 -3.81
C TRP A 2 -4.05 -13.06 -3.19
N SER A 3 -3.07 -12.70 -4.05
CA SER A 3 -1.79 -12.16 -3.60
C SER A 3 -1.97 -10.81 -2.90
N ASP A 4 -1.18 -10.58 -1.85
CA ASP A 4 -1.16 -9.33 -1.07
C ASP A 4 -0.23 -8.27 -1.70
N ASN A 5 0.40 -8.61 -2.84
CA ASN A 5 1.33 -7.73 -3.54
C ASN A 5 0.61 -6.55 -4.20
N GLU A 6 1.37 -5.48 -4.42
CA GLU A 6 0.97 -4.36 -5.27
C GLU A 6 0.72 -4.84 -6.71
N THR A 7 -0.13 -4.12 -7.43
CA THR A 7 -0.54 -4.51 -8.78
C THR A 7 -0.82 -3.28 -9.65
N THR A 8 -0.48 -3.40 -10.92
CA THR A 8 -0.89 -2.47 -11.98
C THR A 8 -2.29 -2.78 -12.52
N GLN A 9 -2.89 -3.92 -12.16
CA GLN A 9 -4.25 -4.24 -12.52
C GLN A 9 -5.22 -3.49 -11.60
N ASP A 10 -5.79 -2.41 -12.11
CA ASP A 10 -6.66 -1.52 -11.34
C ASP A 10 -8.05 -2.15 -11.11
N LEU A 11 -8.25 -2.71 -9.93
CA LEU A 11 -9.55 -3.22 -9.46
C LEU A 11 -10.26 -2.25 -8.52
N LEU A 12 -9.58 -1.16 -8.15
CA LEU A 12 -10.04 -0.19 -7.16
C LEU A 12 -10.55 1.12 -7.78
N GLY A 13 -10.35 1.30 -9.10
CA GLY A 13 -10.65 2.56 -9.78
C GLY A 13 -9.60 3.65 -9.51
N TYR A 14 -8.38 3.26 -9.16
CA TYR A 14 -7.30 4.20 -8.81
C TYR A 14 -6.65 4.88 -10.01
N GLN A 15 -6.94 4.47 -11.23
CA GLN A 15 -6.41 5.09 -12.43
C GLN A 15 -6.71 6.61 -12.49
N VAL A 16 -7.88 7.03 -12.04
CA VAL A 16 -8.24 8.46 -12.00
C VAL A 16 -7.34 9.26 -11.07
N HIS A 17 -6.91 8.65 -9.96
CA HIS A 17 -5.98 9.26 -9.01
C HIS A 17 -4.56 9.32 -9.59
N ALA A 18 -4.12 8.26 -10.27
CA ALA A 18 -2.85 8.23 -11.01
C ALA A 18 -2.80 9.30 -12.10
N ASP A 19 -3.86 9.44 -12.89
CA ASP A 19 -3.97 10.44 -13.95
C ASP A 19 -3.96 11.88 -13.42
N LEU A 20 -4.59 12.12 -12.25
CA LEU A 20 -4.51 13.42 -11.57
C LEU A 20 -3.07 13.74 -11.16
N LEU A 21 -2.39 12.80 -10.49
CA LEU A 21 -1.00 13.00 -10.05
C LEU A 21 -0.06 13.17 -11.25
N ARG A 22 -0.25 12.38 -12.34
CA ARG A 22 0.47 12.57 -13.60
C ARG A 22 0.29 13.99 -14.14
N LYS A 23 -0.95 14.50 -14.20
CA LYS A 23 -1.24 15.86 -14.70
C LYS A 23 -0.53 16.93 -13.87
N ILE A 24 -0.43 16.75 -12.55
CA ILE A 24 0.26 17.66 -11.65
C ILE A 24 1.76 17.62 -11.91
N ILE A 25 2.37 16.44 -12.00
CA ILE A 25 3.81 16.25 -12.20
C ILE A 25 4.26 16.76 -13.58
N LEU A 26 3.43 16.62 -14.61
CA LEU A 26 3.75 17.09 -15.96
C LEU A 26 3.60 18.60 -16.14
N ASN A 27 3.05 19.30 -15.16
CA ASN A 27 2.93 20.76 -15.18
C ASN A 27 4.23 21.40 -14.64
N ASP A 28 5.03 22.00 -15.54
CA ASP A 28 6.31 22.64 -15.19
C ASP A 28 6.19 23.72 -14.11
N ALA A 29 5.04 24.39 -14.03
CA ALA A 29 4.79 25.41 -13.02
C ALA A 29 4.63 24.83 -11.60
N MET A 30 4.37 23.53 -11.49
CA MET A 30 4.24 22.85 -10.20
C MET A 30 5.56 22.24 -9.70
N LEU A 31 6.56 22.10 -10.59
CA LEU A 31 7.85 21.54 -10.21
C LEU A 31 8.81 22.62 -9.68
N PRO A 32 9.59 22.33 -8.66
CA PRO A 32 9.70 21.08 -7.91
C PRO A 32 8.53 20.84 -6.96
N ILE A 33 8.11 19.57 -6.80
CA ILE A 33 6.98 19.22 -5.92
C ILE A 33 7.27 17.99 -5.07
N SER A 34 6.75 17.99 -3.83
CA SER A 34 6.68 16.82 -2.97
C SER A 34 5.22 16.46 -2.68
N ILE A 35 4.83 15.26 -3.06
CA ILE A 35 3.47 14.72 -2.93
C ILE A 35 3.48 13.63 -1.88
N GLY A 36 2.71 13.79 -0.82
CA GLY A 36 2.48 12.73 0.17
C GLY A 36 1.25 11.92 -0.21
N VAL A 37 1.41 10.68 -0.63
CA VAL A 37 0.31 9.73 -0.85
C VAL A 37 0.00 9.06 0.47
N PHE A 38 -0.99 9.59 1.20
CA PHE A 38 -1.33 9.16 2.55
C PHE A 38 -2.51 8.19 2.57
N GLY A 39 -2.41 7.19 3.43
CA GLY A 39 -3.48 6.23 3.67
C GLY A 39 -3.04 5.15 4.64
N ASN A 40 -4.01 4.49 5.24
CA ASN A 40 -3.75 3.39 6.18
C ASN A 40 -2.97 2.25 5.51
N TRP A 41 -2.32 1.44 6.31
CA TRP A 41 -1.65 0.25 5.79
C TRP A 41 -2.64 -0.65 5.03
N GLY A 42 -2.26 -1.02 3.81
CA GLY A 42 -3.12 -1.83 2.92
C GLY A 42 -4.18 -1.05 2.13
N SER A 43 -4.17 0.28 2.16
CA SER A 43 -5.10 1.13 1.37
C SER A 43 -4.79 1.17 -0.13
N GLY A 44 -3.67 0.60 -0.59
CA GLY A 44 -3.29 0.59 -2.01
C GLY A 44 -2.33 1.71 -2.45
N LYS A 45 -1.61 2.35 -1.53
CA LYS A 45 -0.60 3.40 -1.84
C LYS A 45 0.40 2.95 -2.89
N SER A 46 1.04 1.79 -2.68
CA SER A 46 2.02 1.23 -3.62
C SER A 46 1.39 0.93 -4.99
N SER A 47 0.16 0.39 -5.03
CA SER A 47 -0.55 0.16 -6.28
C SER A 47 -0.86 1.47 -7.02
N LEU A 48 -1.24 2.54 -6.31
CA LEU A 48 -1.41 3.87 -6.93
C LEU A 48 -0.09 4.37 -7.51
N MET A 49 1.03 4.21 -6.81
CA MET A 49 2.34 4.61 -7.31
C MET A 49 2.75 3.82 -8.56
N LEU A 50 2.46 2.51 -8.62
CA LEU A 50 2.70 1.70 -9.81
C LEU A 50 1.81 2.13 -11.00
N LEU A 51 0.53 2.43 -10.76
CA LEU A 51 -0.36 2.96 -11.79
C LEU A 51 0.12 4.33 -12.31
N LEU A 52 0.63 5.17 -11.42
CA LEU A 52 1.24 6.46 -11.79
C LEU A 52 2.49 6.26 -12.64
N GLN A 53 3.37 5.31 -12.26
CA GLN A 53 4.56 4.96 -13.03
C GLN A 53 4.18 4.52 -14.45
N GLN A 54 3.22 3.62 -14.55
CA GLN A 54 2.73 3.14 -15.84
C GLN A 54 2.12 4.28 -16.68
N SER A 55 1.27 5.11 -16.07
CA SER A 55 0.63 6.25 -16.73
C SER A 55 1.62 7.29 -17.25
N LEU A 56 2.73 7.52 -16.53
CA LEU A 56 3.81 8.39 -16.96
C LEU A 56 4.64 7.77 -18.10
N HIS A 57 4.87 6.47 -18.06
CA HIS A 57 5.56 5.75 -19.12
C HIS A 57 4.75 5.76 -20.43
N GLU A 58 3.46 5.47 -20.36
CA GLU A 58 2.54 5.58 -21.52
C GLU A 58 2.50 7.00 -22.08
N TRP A 59 2.56 8.01 -21.21
CA TRP A 59 2.65 9.41 -21.66
C TRP A 59 3.98 9.68 -22.38
N GLU A 60 5.12 9.23 -21.86
CA GLU A 60 6.43 9.37 -22.47
C GLU A 60 6.46 8.69 -23.85
N GLU A 61 5.93 7.48 -23.98
CA GLU A 61 5.86 6.75 -25.25
C GLU A 61 4.99 7.47 -26.30
N SER A 62 3.91 8.12 -25.86
CA SER A 62 3.01 8.87 -26.76
C SER A 62 3.54 10.24 -27.20
N HIS A 63 4.58 10.76 -26.51
CA HIS A 63 5.15 12.09 -26.71
C HIS A 63 6.65 12.02 -27.03
N GLN A 64 7.07 11.17 -27.96
CA GLN A 64 8.48 10.93 -28.34
C GLN A 64 9.20 12.14 -28.90
N ASN A 65 9.33 13.21 -28.13
CA ASN A 65 10.10 14.42 -28.43
C ASN A 65 11.29 14.51 -27.48
N GLU A 66 12.35 15.21 -27.84
CA GLU A 66 13.58 15.41 -27.04
C GLU A 66 13.33 15.95 -25.61
N HIS A 67 12.19 16.58 -25.38
CA HIS A 67 11.82 17.18 -24.09
C HIS A 67 10.76 16.38 -23.31
N SER A 68 10.46 15.14 -23.70
CA SER A 68 9.46 14.29 -23.05
C SER A 68 10.05 13.22 -22.14
N ILE A 69 11.37 13.15 -22.03
CA ILE A 69 12.05 12.12 -21.22
C ILE A 69 11.76 12.30 -19.73
N ILE A 70 11.26 11.24 -19.12
CA ILE A 70 10.97 11.18 -17.70
C ILE A 70 11.87 10.13 -17.04
N LEU A 71 12.63 10.54 -16.03
CA LEU A 71 13.33 9.58 -15.18
C LEU A 71 12.46 9.21 -13.99
N GLN A 72 12.21 7.93 -13.80
CA GLN A 72 11.46 7.38 -12.67
C GLN A 72 12.38 6.53 -11.81
N VAL A 73 12.53 6.92 -10.54
CA VAL A 73 13.37 6.24 -9.54
C VAL A 73 12.48 5.71 -8.43
N TYR A 74 12.52 4.39 -8.20
CA TYR A 74 11.78 3.76 -7.10
C TYR A 74 12.71 3.45 -5.94
N PHE A 75 12.43 4.03 -4.79
CA PHE A 75 13.18 3.83 -3.55
C PHE A 75 12.30 3.19 -2.49
N ASN A 76 12.54 1.90 -2.20
CA ASN A 76 11.87 1.20 -1.10
C ASN A 76 12.67 1.40 0.19
N SER A 77 12.14 2.21 1.08
CA SER A 77 12.83 2.60 2.33
C SER A 77 13.11 1.42 3.25
N TRP A 78 12.27 0.39 3.23
CA TRP A 78 12.42 -0.79 4.08
C TRP A 78 13.54 -1.74 3.63
N GLN A 79 13.80 -1.85 2.32
CA GLN A 79 14.86 -2.72 1.79
C GLN A 79 16.26 -2.28 2.22
N PHE A 80 16.43 -1.01 2.55
CA PHE A 80 17.71 -0.42 2.97
C PHE A 80 17.87 -0.34 4.48
N GLU A 81 17.15 -1.14 5.24
CA GLU A 81 17.09 -1.12 6.70
C GLU A 81 18.44 -1.29 7.43
N SER A 82 19.44 -1.88 6.80
CA SER A 82 20.76 -2.15 7.37
C SER A 82 21.80 -1.03 7.20
N TYR A 83 21.45 0.09 6.54
CA TYR A 83 22.41 1.16 6.23
C TYR A 83 22.28 2.35 7.18
N ASP A 84 23.37 2.73 7.84
CA ASP A 84 23.43 3.82 8.84
C ASP A 84 23.12 5.21 8.27
N SER A 85 23.14 5.40 6.95
CA SER A 85 22.89 6.68 6.28
C SER A 85 21.85 6.60 5.16
N THR A 86 20.58 6.51 5.53
CA THR A 86 19.44 6.48 4.59
C THR A 86 19.45 7.65 3.59
N LYS A 87 19.89 8.85 4.03
CA LYS A 87 20.04 10.02 3.16
C LYS A 87 20.98 9.75 1.98
N LEU A 88 22.16 9.23 2.29
CA LEU A 88 23.18 8.98 1.27
C LEU A 88 22.79 7.84 0.36
N THR A 89 22.11 6.82 0.89
CA THR A 89 21.61 5.69 0.09
C THR A 89 20.55 6.15 -0.92
N MET A 90 19.63 7.05 -0.53
CA MET A 90 18.64 7.61 -1.46
C MET A 90 19.34 8.44 -2.57
N ILE A 91 20.33 9.25 -2.21
CA ILE A 91 21.12 10.03 -3.17
C ILE A 91 21.85 9.09 -4.14
N GLU A 92 22.50 8.04 -3.64
CA GLU A 92 23.17 7.01 -4.46
C GLU A 92 22.19 6.37 -5.44
N SER A 93 21.00 5.96 -4.97
CA SER A 93 19.97 5.34 -5.83
C SER A 93 19.53 6.27 -6.97
N ILE A 94 19.39 7.57 -6.69
CA ILE A 94 19.05 8.56 -7.73
C ILE A 94 20.19 8.71 -8.75
N LEU A 95 21.45 8.81 -8.27
CA LEU A 95 22.62 8.93 -9.14
C LEU A 95 22.85 7.67 -9.98
N GLU A 96 22.59 6.49 -9.43
CA GLU A 96 22.68 5.21 -10.16
C GLU A 96 21.60 5.12 -11.25
N ALA A 97 20.38 5.57 -10.96
CA ALA A 97 19.31 5.61 -11.94
C ALA A 97 19.64 6.55 -13.11
N LEU A 98 20.19 7.74 -12.81
CA LEU A 98 20.66 8.69 -13.82
C LEU A 98 21.77 8.09 -14.69
N ASP A 99 22.78 7.47 -14.08
CA ASP A 99 23.88 6.81 -14.77
C ASP A 99 23.38 5.71 -15.72
N LYS A 100 22.48 4.87 -15.23
CA LYS A 100 21.89 3.78 -16.01
C LYS A 100 21.08 4.34 -17.21
N ASP A 101 20.27 5.37 -16.98
CA ASP A 101 19.41 5.96 -18.02
C ASP A 101 20.26 6.59 -19.14
N ILE A 102 21.29 7.38 -18.78
CA ILE A 102 22.20 7.97 -19.78
C ILE A 102 22.94 6.88 -20.56
N ASN A 103 23.44 5.84 -19.88
CA ASN A 103 24.13 4.75 -20.57
C ASN A 103 23.21 3.98 -21.52
N THR A 104 21.93 3.84 -21.18
CA THR A 104 20.93 3.17 -22.02
C THR A 104 20.52 4.04 -23.21
N ARG A 105 20.44 5.35 -23.02
CA ARG A 105 19.95 6.34 -24.00
C ARG A 105 21.08 7.24 -24.53
N LYS A 106 22.32 6.75 -24.62
CA LYS A 106 23.51 7.55 -25.04
C LYS A 106 23.29 8.38 -26.34
N ASN A 107 22.56 7.80 -27.27
CA ASN A 107 22.30 8.44 -28.57
C ASN A 107 21.31 9.62 -28.48
N VAL A 108 20.61 9.77 -27.37
CA VAL A 108 19.62 10.83 -27.14
C VAL A 108 20.26 12.02 -26.42
N PHE A 109 21.30 11.79 -25.61
CA PHE A 109 21.98 12.86 -24.88
C PHE A 109 23.18 13.39 -25.61
N GLU A 110 23.13 14.65 -26.02
CA GLU A 110 24.22 15.31 -26.83
C GLU A 110 25.59 15.28 -26.15
N ARG A 111 25.67 15.20 -24.83
CA ARG A 111 26.91 15.23 -24.04
C ARG A 111 26.97 14.09 -23.03
N ALA A 112 26.57 12.89 -23.44
CA ALA A 112 26.46 11.75 -22.52
C ALA A 112 27.75 11.49 -21.70
N ASP A 113 28.93 11.61 -22.31
CA ASP A 113 30.20 11.37 -21.61
C ASP A 113 30.51 12.47 -20.56
N ASP A 114 30.19 13.74 -20.81
CA ASP A 114 30.32 14.81 -19.83
C ASP A 114 29.31 14.61 -18.66
N LEU A 115 28.08 14.27 -18.99
CA LEU A 115 27.03 13.99 -18.00
C LEU A 115 27.41 12.81 -17.09
N LEU A 116 27.91 11.73 -17.66
CA LEU A 116 28.40 10.56 -16.92
C LEU A 116 29.61 10.89 -16.02
N ALA A 117 30.54 11.72 -16.52
CA ALA A 117 31.69 12.15 -15.73
C ALA A 117 31.23 12.99 -14.51
N ARG A 118 30.23 13.85 -14.69
CA ARG A 118 29.64 14.67 -13.61
C ARG A 118 28.91 13.82 -12.59
N ILE A 119 28.13 12.79 -13.02
CA ILE A 119 27.49 11.84 -12.13
C ILE A 119 28.52 11.07 -11.31
N ASN A 120 29.57 10.56 -11.95
CA ASN A 120 30.62 9.82 -11.27
C ASN A 120 31.30 10.69 -10.20
N PHE A 121 31.47 11.97 -10.48
CA PHE A 121 32.04 12.92 -9.53
C PHE A 121 31.13 13.12 -8.30
N LEU A 122 29.82 13.27 -8.52
CA LEU A 122 28.83 13.38 -7.45
C LEU A 122 28.79 12.09 -6.60
N LYS A 123 28.86 10.91 -7.25
CA LYS A 123 28.97 9.60 -6.56
C LYS A 123 30.19 9.55 -5.65
N VAL A 124 31.35 10.03 -6.11
CA VAL A 124 32.57 10.09 -5.29
C VAL A 124 32.39 10.99 -4.08
N GLY A 125 31.76 12.16 -4.24
CA GLY A 125 31.48 13.07 -3.14
C GLY A 125 30.59 12.45 -2.07
N VAL A 126 29.49 11.80 -2.50
CA VAL A 126 28.57 11.08 -1.61
C VAL A 126 29.28 9.94 -0.88
N PHE A 127 30.13 9.23 -1.61
CA PHE A 127 30.88 8.13 -1.06
C PHE A 127 31.90 8.58 0.02
N ILE A 128 32.67 9.65 -0.21
CA ILE A 128 33.62 10.20 0.78
C ILE A 128 32.87 10.63 2.06
N LEU A 129 31.67 11.22 1.91
CA LEU A 129 30.80 11.53 3.03
C LEU A 129 30.37 10.30 3.81
N LYS A 130 29.95 9.25 3.13
CA LYS A 130 29.55 7.97 3.75
C LYS A 130 30.69 7.36 4.55
N LYS A 131 31.93 7.39 4.01
CA LYS A 131 33.13 6.95 4.69
C LYS A 131 33.41 7.74 5.97
N ALA A 132 33.20 9.05 5.96
CA ALA A 132 33.37 9.88 7.14
C ALA A 132 32.38 9.53 8.27
N TYR A 133 31.20 8.98 7.92
CA TYR A 133 30.21 8.47 8.89
C TYR A 133 30.54 7.05 9.38
N ASP A 134 31.00 6.14 8.51
CA ASP A 134 31.06 4.70 8.82
C ASP A 134 32.46 4.19 9.25
N ASN A 135 33.50 5.03 9.20
CA ASN A 135 34.91 4.63 9.46
C ASN A 135 35.41 3.40 8.65
N LEU A 136 34.77 3.04 7.56
CA LEU A 136 35.04 1.86 6.75
C LEU A 136 35.56 2.23 5.35
N THR A 137 36.64 1.56 4.89
CA THR A 137 37.16 1.66 3.51
C THR A 137 37.11 0.32 2.81
N PRO A 138 36.11 0.03 1.99
CA PRO A 138 36.13 -1.17 1.15
C PRO A 138 37.08 -1.03 -0.07
N ASP A 139 37.80 -2.07 -0.42
CA ASP A 139 38.77 -2.10 -1.55
C ASP A 139 38.19 -1.91 -2.95
N TRP A 140 36.87 -2.14 -3.13
CA TRP A 140 36.21 -1.94 -4.41
C TRP A 140 36.09 -0.45 -4.82
N MET A 141 36.34 0.47 -3.91
CA MET A 141 36.33 1.93 -4.11
C MET A 141 37.37 2.46 -5.10
N LYS A 142 38.57 1.84 -5.13
CA LYS A 142 39.62 2.26 -6.06
C LYS A 142 39.14 2.25 -7.52
N LYS A 143 38.08 1.47 -7.81
CA LYS A 143 37.47 1.33 -9.12
C LYS A 143 36.55 2.49 -9.50
N TRP A 144 36.05 3.28 -8.52
CA TRP A 144 35.08 4.37 -8.69
C TRP A 144 35.68 5.77 -8.59
N LEU A 145 36.95 5.87 -8.21
CA LEU A 145 37.64 7.16 -8.27
C LEU A 145 37.74 7.63 -9.72
N PRO A 146 37.24 8.84 -10.06
CA PRO A 146 37.33 9.35 -11.40
C PRO A 146 38.80 9.42 -11.81
N LYS A 147 39.12 8.91 -13.01
CA LYS A 147 40.44 9.05 -13.57
C LYS A 147 40.72 10.52 -13.87
N LYS A 148 41.99 10.93 -13.82
CA LYS A 148 42.37 12.33 -14.09
C LYS A 148 41.82 12.83 -15.44
N ASP A 149 41.80 11.94 -16.43
CA ASP A 149 41.27 12.22 -17.77
C ASP A 149 39.74 12.45 -17.79
N ASP A 150 38.98 11.89 -16.83
CA ASP A 150 37.53 12.11 -16.70
C ASP A 150 37.24 13.48 -16.06
N ILE A 151 38.08 13.90 -15.12
CA ILE A 151 37.99 15.20 -14.46
C ILE A 151 38.25 16.33 -15.47
N ASP A 152 39.15 16.10 -16.43
CA ASP A 152 39.52 17.10 -17.43
C ASP A 152 38.43 17.33 -18.51
N LYS A 153 37.44 16.44 -18.59
CA LYS A 153 36.29 16.52 -19.51
C LYS A 153 35.07 17.24 -18.92
N ILE A 154 35.08 17.52 -17.62
CA ILE A 154 33.91 18.07 -16.93
C ILE A 154 33.76 19.56 -17.19
N THR A 155 32.59 19.96 -17.66
CA THR A 155 32.19 21.38 -17.79
C THR A 155 31.95 21.96 -16.38
N GLY A 156 32.59 23.08 -16.03
CA GLY A 156 32.48 23.67 -14.69
C GLY A 156 33.35 23.03 -13.60
N LYS A 157 34.51 22.52 -13.96
CA LYS A 157 35.53 21.82 -13.16
C LYS A 157 35.78 22.43 -11.76
N ASP A 158 35.82 23.76 -11.65
CA ASP A 158 36.10 24.43 -10.38
C ASP A 158 35.05 24.17 -9.30
N LYS A 159 33.78 24.11 -9.67
CA LYS A 159 32.68 23.81 -8.74
C LYS A 159 32.80 22.37 -8.20
N TYR A 160 33.17 21.41 -9.03
CA TYR A 160 33.35 20.02 -8.62
C TYR A 160 34.59 19.84 -7.73
N ASN A 161 35.68 20.56 -7.99
CA ASN A 161 36.85 20.58 -7.09
C ASN A 161 36.49 21.13 -5.72
N ASN A 162 35.68 22.19 -5.65
CA ASN A 162 35.20 22.74 -4.38
C ASN A 162 34.37 21.73 -3.58
N LEU A 163 33.54 20.91 -4.26
CA LEU A 163 32.79 19.85 -3.61
C LEU A 163 33.68 18.84 -2.87
N LEU A 164 34.75 18.36 -3.53
CA LEU A 164 35.71 17.43 -2.90
C LEU A 164 36.50 18.08 -1.76
N GLU A 165 36.85 19.36 -1.89
CA GLU A 165 37.54 20.12 -0.86
C GLU A 165 36.65 20.29 0.39
N ASP A 166 35.39 20.62 0.22
CA ASP A 166 34.42 20.76 1.30
C ASP A 166 34.23 19.42 2.06
N VAL A 167 34.15 18.31 1.34
CA VAL A 167 34.07 16.97 1.98
C VAL A 167 35.32 16.62 2.74
N THR A 168 36.49 16.83 2.15
CA THR A 168 37.78 16.49 2.78
C THR A 168 38.07 17.37 4.02
N LYS A 169 37.51 18.58 4.06
CA LYS A 169 37.57 19.47 5.21
C LYS A 169 36.48 19.20 6.25
N GLY A 170 35.62 18.23 6.06
CA GLY A 170 34.50 17.87 6.97
C GLY A 170 33.37 18.90 7.00
N ASN A 171 33.23 19.74 5.98
CA ASN A 171 32.23 20.79 5.91
C ASN A 171 30.93 20.31 5.26
N THR A 172 30.19 19.45 5.96
CA THR A 172 28.96 18.79 5.48
C THR A 172 27.89 19.78 4.96
N SER A 173 27.74 20.93 5.61
CA SER A 173 26.72 21.91 5.20
C SER A 173 27.03 22.56 3.84
N LYS A 174 28.31 22.90 3.60
CA LYS A 174 28.75 23.40 2.31
C LYS A 174 28.66 22.34 1.22
N PHE A 175 29.09 21.14 1.54
CA PHE A 175 28.95 20.00 0.62
C PHE A 175 27.50 19.85 0.13
N ILE A 176 26.52 19.84 1.05
CA ILE A 176 25.10 19.71 0.72
C ILE A 176 24.65 20.83 -0.22
N ALA A 177 25.06 22.07 0.04
CA ALA A 177 24.70 23.22 -0.78
C ALA A 177 25.29 23.09 -2.20
N THR A 178 26.59 22.78 -2.31
CA THR A 178 27.30 22.59 -3.58
C THR A 178 26.75 21.37 -4.34
N PHE A 179 26.49 20.26 -3.64
CA PHE A 179 25.87 19.07 -4.25
C PHE A 179 24.51 19.41 -4.87
N ARG A 180 23.64 20.15 -4.16
CA ARG A 180 22.32 20.54 -4.67
C ARG A 180 22.43 21.38 -5.93
N GLU A 181 23.34 22.33 -5.96
CA GLU A 181 23.59 23.18 -7.12
C GLU A 181 24.05 22.34 -8.32
N LEU A 182 25.07 21.50 -8.13
CA LEU A 182 25.62 20.63 -9.19
C LEU A 182 24.61 19.61 -9.71
N PHE A 183 23.81 19.04 -8.80
CA PHE A 183 22.73 18.12 -9.17
C PHE A 183 21.64 18.84 -9.95
N GLY A 184 21.27 20.07 -9.56
CA GLY A 184 20.31 20.90 -10.27
C GLY A 184 20.78 21.27 -11.67
N ASP A 185 22.05 21.68 -11.81
CA ASP A 185 22.68 21.96 -13.10
C ASP A 185 22.67 20.70 -13.99
N LEU A 186 23.00 19.52 -13.41
CA LEU A 186 23.01 18.25 -14.11
C LEU A 186 21.62 17.89 -14.66
N VAL A 187 20.58 17.92 -13.83
CA VAL A 187 19.19 17.61 -14.23
C VAL A 187 18.70 18.58 -15.29
N ASN A 188 19.07 19.85 -15.21
CA ASN A 188 18.69 20.85 -16.20
C ASN A 188 19.37 20.60 -17.54
N ASP A 189 20.67 20.28 -17.55
CA ASP A 189 21.46 20.04 -18.76
C ASP A 189 21.08 18.73 -19.48
N MET A 190 20.56 17.77 -18.73
CA MET A 190 20.03 16.53 -19.28
C MET A 190 18.75 16.70 -20.10
N GLY A 191 18.06 17.82 -19.96
CA GLY A 191 16.84 18.09 -20.70
C GLY A 191 15.62 17.24 -20.28
N TYR A 192 15.67 16.56 -19.12
CA TYR A 192 14.51 15.81 -18.60
C TYR A 192 13.27 16.70 -18.47
N LYS A 193 12.10 16.14 -18.78
CA LYS A 193 10.81 16.73 -18.45
C LYS A 193 10.61 16.74 -16.95
N ALA A 194 10.86 15.60 -16.32
CA ALA A 194 10.81 15.44 -14.87
C ALA A 194 11.72 14.30 -14.39
N VAL A 195 12.26 14.44 -13.19
CA VAL A 195 12.89 13.37 -12.41
C VAL A 195 11.97 13.07 -11.23
N ILE A 196 11.41 11.86 -11.20
CA ILE A 196 10.38 11.46 -10.23
C ILE A 196 10.98 10.40 -9.30
N VAL A 197 10.96 10.66 -8.02
CA VAL A 197 11.43 9.73 -6.99
C VAL A 197 10.25 9.24 -6.17
N TYR A 198 9.96 7.94 -6.27
CA TYR A 198 8.96 7.26 -5.45
C TYR A 198 9.62 6.75 -4.17
N VAL A 199 9.11 7.16 -3.04
CA VAL A 199 9.57 6.70 -1.72
C VAL A 199 8.45 5.88 -1.10
N ASP A 200 8.61 4.56 -1.08
CA ASP A 200 7.59 3.64 -0.60
C ASP A 200 8.01 2.91 0.68
N ASP A 201 7.04 2.28 1.35
CA ASP A 201 7.21 1.50 2.58
C ASP A 201 7.88 2.29 3.73
N LEU A 202 7.73 3.60 3.73
CA LEU A 202 8.31 4.47 4.75
C LEU A 202 7.72 4.17 6.15
N ASP A 203 6.46 3.79 6.19
CA ASP A 203 5.72 3.43 7.42
C ASP A 203 6.11 2.05 8.01
N ARG A 204 7.04 1.31 7.37
CA ARG A 204 7.64 0.09 7.92
C ARG A 204 9.00 0.31 8.59
N CYS A 205 9.55 1.49 8.45
CA CYS A 205 10.88 1.83 8.96
C CYS A 205 10.83 2.27 10.43
N ASP A 206 11.97 2.20 11.11
CA ASP A 206 12.12 2.82 12.43
C ASP A 206 12.07 4.36 12.35
N PRO A 207 11.73 5.05 13.46
CA PRO A 207 11.55 6.50 13.46
C PRO A 207 12.76 7.30 12.95
N LYS A 208 13.99 6.87 13.24
CA LYS A 208 15.22 7.57 12.80
C LYS A 208 15.36 7.53 11.29
N ARG A 209 14.99 6.42 10.65
CA ARG A 209 15.04 6.26 9.20
C ARG A 209 13.96 7.01 8.49
N ILE A 210 12.74 7.02 9.04
CA ILE A 210 11.68 7.86 8.52
C ILE A 210 12.19 9.29 8.43
N ILE A 211 12.75 9.81 9.50
CA ILE A 211 13.33 11.17 9.53
C ILE A 211 14.48 11.30 8.51
N GLY A 212 15.39 10.31 8.44
CA GLY A 212 16.47 10.31 7.46
C GLY A 212 15.99 10.38 6.00
N CYS A 213 14.94 9.65 5.64
CA CYS A 213 14.29 9.74 4.33
C CYS A 213 13.68 11.13 4.09
N LEU A 214 12.92 11.65 5.05
CA LEU A 214 12.30 12.97 4.94
C LEU A 214 13.33 14.09 4.79
N GLU A 215 14.45 14.00 5.51
CA GLU A 215 15.56 14.93 5.36
C GLU A 215 16.31 14.77 4.03
N ALA A 216 16.38 13.55 3.46
CA ALA A 216 16.89 13.37 2.11
C ALA A 216 16.00 14.05 1.06
N VAL A 217 14.69 13.86 1.14
CA VAL A 217 13.71 14.56 0.28
C VAL A 217 13.91 16.08 0.37
N LYS A 218 14.09 16.62 1.57
CA LYS A 218 14.35 18.06 1.79
C LYS A 218 15.56 18.59 1.04
N LEU A 219 16.55 17.76 0.74
CA LEU A 219 17.72 18.18 -0.05
C LEU A 219 17.34 18.53 -1.49
N PHE A 220 16.31 17.86 -2.04
CA PHE A 220 15.93 17.97 -3.45
C PHE A 220 14.68 18.83 -3.70
N VAL A 221 13.92 19.19 -2.65
CA VAL A 221 12.63 19.93 -2.79
C VAL A 221 12.78 21.25 -3.58
N ASN A 222 13.99 21.82 -3.66
CA ASN A 222 14.25 23.04 -4.41
C ASN A 222 14.97 22.81 -5.75
N VAL A 223 15.18 21.55 -6.15
CA VAL A 223 15.81 21.24 -7.45
C VAL A 223 14.74 21.26 -8.53
N LYS A 224 14.92 22.10 -9.53
CA LYS A 224 13.97 22.21 -10.66
C LYS A 224 13.73 20.85 -11.31
N LYS A 225 12.53 20.67 -11.87
CA LYS A 225 12.12 19.45 -12.57
C LYS A 225 12.10 18.18 -11.73
N THR A 226 12.14 18.26 -10.40
CA THR A 226 12.04 17.09 -9.54
C THR A 226 10.65 16.95 -8.91
N ALA A 227 10.18 15.71 -8.78
CA ALA A 227 8.96 15.36 -8.05
C ALA A 227 9.26 14.21 -7.10
N PHE A 228 8.81 14.33 -5.86
CA PHE A 228 8.85 13.25 -4.88
C PHE A 228 7.44 12.76 -4.61
N VAL A 229 7.22 11.45 -4.71
CA VAL A 229 5.94 10.79 -4.41
C VAL A 229 6.18 9.87 -3.22
N ILE A 230 5.68 10.24 -2.05
CA ILE A 230 5.99 9.59 -0.77
C ILE A 230 4.76 8.83 -0.29
N GLY A 231 4.84 7.50 -0.31
CA GLY A 231 3.77 6.62 0.17
C GLY A 231 3.95 6.29 1.66
N ALA A 232 3.01 6.73 2.51
CA ALA A 232 3.11 6.46 3.94
C ALA A 232 1.76 6.53 4.68
N ASP A 233 1.73 6.00 5.89
CA ASP A 233 0.68 6.29 6.88
C ASP A 233 1.06 7.54 7.66
N GLU A 234 0.27 8.59 7.53
CA GLU A 234 0.51 9.91 8.15
C GLU A 234 0.75 9.79 9.67
N ARG A 235 0.01 8.92 10.34
CA ARG A 235 0.12 8.68 11.79
C ARG A 235 1.49 8.14 12.20
N ILE A 236 2.07 7.27 11.37
CA ILE A 236 3.40 6.68 11.62
C ILE A 236 4.48 7.73 11.43
N ILE A 237 4.34 8.60 10.42
CA ILE A 237 5.27 9.71 10.21
C ILE A 237 5.20 10.70 11.37
N GLU A 238 4.00 11.10 11.81
CA GLU A 238 3.80 11.98 12.96
C GLU A 238 4.42 11.40 14.23
N TYR A 239 4.22 10.08 14.45
CA TYR A 239 4.87 9.39 15.56
C TYR A 239 6.39 9.43 15.46
N ALA A 240 6.98 9.19 14.28
CA ALA A 240 8.43 9.25 14.08
C ALA A 240 8.99 10.65 14.35
N ILE A 241 8.30 11.71 13.90
CA ILE A 241 8.67 13.10 14.15
C ILE A 241 8.61 13.38 15.66
N SER A 242 7.58 12.92 16.36
CA SER A 242 7.44 13.12 17.81
C SER A 242 8.55 12.46 18.62
N GLN A 243 9.03 11.30 18.18
CA GLN A 243 10.16 10.61 18.83
C GLN A 243 11.50 11.30 18.57
N HIS A 244 11.68 11.90 17.40
CA HIS A 244 12.93 12.56 17.03
C HIS A 244 13.05 13.99 17.59
N TYR A 245 11.95 14.71 17.64
CA TYR A 245 11.86 16.07 18.17
C TYR A 245 10.95 16.07 19.41
N PRO A 246 11.48 15.84 20.62
CA PRO A 246 10.68 15.83 21.85
C PRO A 246 10.21 17.25 22.18
N ILE A 247 9.12 17.66 21.55
CA ILE A 247 8.48 18.95 21.81
C ILE A 247 7.46 18.75 22.93
N GLN A 248 7.61 19.47 24.05
CA GLN A 248 6.60 19.49 25.11
C GLN A 248 5.37 20.26 24.60
N MET A 249 4.32 19.54 24.25
CA MET A 249 3.04 20.14 23.88
C MET A 249 2.35 20.73 25.10
N LYS A 250 1.99 21.99 25.04
CA LYS A 250 1.01 22.57 25.97
C LYS A 250 -0.39 22.16 25.50
N LYS A 251 -1.29 21.83 26.43
CA LYS A 251 -2.68 21.42 26.15
C LYS A 251 -3.50 22.42 25.31
N GLU A 252 -2.98 23.61 25.08
CA GLU A 252 -3.63 24.74 24.41
C GLU A 252 -3.17 24.95 22.95
N ASP A 253 -2.20 24.16 22.46
CA ASP A 253 -1.71 24.28 21.08
C ASP A 253 -2.74 23.71 20.10
N ILE A 254 -3.31 24.58 19.26
CA ILE A 254 -4.37 24.29 18.30
C ILE A 254 -3.86 23.44 17.13
N SER A 255 -2.56 23.50 16.80
CA SER A 255 -1.91 22.67 15.77
C SER A 255 -0.80 21.83 16.38
N SER A 256 -0.70 20.58 15.91
CA SER A 256 0.43 19.72 16.28
C SER A 256 1.70 20.26 15.61
N PRO A 257 2.80 20.55 16.33
CA PRO A 257 4.08 20.94 15.72
C PRO A 257 4.60 19.92 14.69
N PHE A 258 4.07 18.70 14.74
CA PHE A 258 4.38 17.61 13.82
C PHE A 258 3.70 17.79 12.47
N SER A 259 2.44 18.27 12.45
CA SER A 259 1.72 18.72 11.26
C SER A 259 2.49 19.83 10.55
N ASP A 260 2.95 20.84 11.29
CA ASP A 260 3.71 21.97 10.73
C ASP A 260 5.03 21.53 10.07
N TYR A 261 5.67 20.49 10.60
CA TYR A 261 6.88 19.92 9.98
C TYR A 261 6.56 19.24 8.66
N LEU A 262 5.48 18.44 8.63
CA LEU A 262 5.03 17.77 7.41
C LEU A 262 4.56 18.76 6.34
N GLU A 263 3.82 19.79 6.71
CA GLU A 263 3.36 20.85 5.79
C GLU A 263 4.52 21.57 5.10
N LYS A 264 5.65 21.77 5.81
CA LYS A 264 6.85 22.36 5.22
C LYS A 264 7.59 21.44 4.25
N LEU A 265 7.40 20.14 4.39
CA LEU A 265 8.07 19.13 3.56
C LEU A 265 7.19 18.63 2.43
N ILE A 266 5.92 18.37 2.71
CA ILE A 266 4.94 17.84 1.78
C ILE A 266 4.07 18.99 1.25
N GLN A 267 4.31 19.39 0.01
CA GLN A 267 3.60 20.51 -0.60
C GLN A 267 2.17 20.11 -1.02
N LEU A 268 1.97 18.84 -1.37
CA LEU A 268 0.67 18.29 -1.74
C LEU A 268 0.36 17.03 -0.91
N PRO A 269 -0.39 17.14 0.20
CA PRO A 269 -0.89 15.98 0.92
C PRO A 269 -2.08 15.37 0.17
N TYR A 270 -1.91 14.20 -0.38
CA TYR A 270 -2.93 13.47 -1.12
C TYR A 270 -3.41 12.27 -0.31
N LYS A 271 -4.60 12.36 0.29
CA LYS A 271 -5.18 11.28 1.10
C LYS A 271 -6.00 10.35 0.21
N LEU A 272 -5.61 9.06 0.18
CA LEU A 272 -6.40 8.03 -0.49
C LEU A 272 -7.75 7.86 0.22
N PRO A 273 -8.87 7.97 -0.51
CA PRO A 273 -10.18 7.74 0.08
C PRO A 273 -10.34 6.27 0.50
N ARG A 274 -11.19 6.03 1.48
CA ARG A 274 -11.69 4.67 1.75
C ARG A 274 -12.65 4.28 0.64
N LEU A 275 -12.71 2.98 0.35
CA LEU A 275 -13.69 2.48 -0.60
C LEU A 275 -15.11 2.75 -0.10
N SER A 276 -15.94 3.36 -0.93
CA SER A 276 -17.38 3.43 -0.73
C SER A 276 -18.02 2.04 -0.80
N ASP A 277 -19.24 1.90 -0.34
CA ASP A 277 -19.97 0.63 -0.38
C ASP A 277 -20.08 0.05 -1.81
N ASN A 278 -20.28 0.93 -2.81
CA ASN A 278 -20.35 0.53 -4.21
C ASN A 278 -18.99 0.05 -4.74
N GLU A 279 -17.91 0.71 -4.35
CA GLU A 279 -16.54 0.31 -4.71
C GLU A 279 -16.13 -0.98 -4.01
N GLN A 280 -16.54 -1.19 -2.75
CA GLN A 280 -16.31 -2.45 -2.03
C GLN A 280 -17.01 -3.62 -2.72
N GLU A 281 -18.30 -3.45 -3.08
CA GLU A 281 -19.08 -4.46 -3.80
C GLU A 281 -18.43 -4.81 -5.14
N THR A 282 -18.07 -3.79 -5.92
CA THR A 282 -17.35 -3.96 -7.20
C THR A 282 -16.02 -4.70 -6.99
N TYR A 283 -15.23 -4.26 -6.02
CA TYR A 283 -13.92 -4.86 -5.74
C TYR A 283 -14.02 -6.33 -5.35
N ILE A 284 -14.93 -6.69 -4.45
CA ILE A 284 -15.15 -8.07 -4.03
C ILE A 284 -15.63 -8.91 -5.21
N THR A 285 -16.59 -8.41 -6.00
CA THR A 285 -17.10 -9.10 -7.20
C THR A 285 -15.97 -9.38 -8.20
N LEU A 286 -15.13 -8.39 -8.50
CA LEU A 286 -13.98 -8.56 -9.39
C LEU A 286 -12.94 -9.53 -8.83
N LEU A 287 -12.71 -9.51 -7.51
CA LEU A 287 -11.83 -10.50 -6.87
C LEU A 287 -12.38 -11.92 -7.00
N LEU A 288 -13.68 -12.13 -6.81
CA LEU A 288 -14.32 -13.43 -7.01
C LEU A 288 -14.21 -13.88 -8.47
N CYS A 289 -14.48 -13.00 -9.43
CA CYS A 289 -14.28 -13.29 -10.85
C CYS A 289 -12.83 -13.68 -11.16
N LYS A 290 -11.86 -12.94 -10.63
CA LYS A 290 -10.43 -13.23 -10.83
C LYS A 290 -10.00 -14.58 -10.30
N ASN A 291 -10.63 -15.07 -9.23
CA ASN A 291 -10.26 -16.35 -8.62
C ASN A 291 -10.96 -17.56 -9.26
N HIS A 292 -12.15 -17.36 -9.81
CA HIS A 292 -13.01 -18.46 -10.27
C HIS A 292 -13.16 -18.56 -11.80
N LEU A 293 -12.75 -17.53 -12.54
CA LEU A 293 -12.73 -17.54 -13.99
C LEU A 293 -11.31 -17.72 -14.52
N ASN A 294 -11.17 -18.17 -15.77
CA ASN A 294 -9.87 -18.21 -16.43
C ASN A 294 -9.37 -16.78 -16.73
N GLU A 295 -8.08 -16.65 -16.94
CA GLU A 295 -7.42 -15.37 -17.16
C GLU A 295 -7.97 -14.59 -18.36
N ILE A 296 -8.32 -15.29 -19.45
CA ILE A 296 -8.86 -14.65 -20.68
C ILE A 296 -10.19 -13.98 -20.36
N HIS A 297 -11.12 -14.71 -19.74
CA HIS A 297 -12.44 -14.19 -19.39
C HIS A 297 -12.33 -13.06 -18.36
N PHE A 298 -11.46 -13.22 -17.35
CA PHE A 298 -11.27 -12.17 -16.37
C PHE A 298 -10.70 -10.89 -16.99
N ASN A 299 -9.73 -10.97 -17.90
CA ASN A 299 -9.17 -9.81 -18.58
C ASN A 299 -10.22 -9.08 -19.42
N GLN A 300 -11.14 -9.78 -20.06
CA GLN A 300 -12.27 -9.16 -20.77
C GLN A 300 -13.19 -8.40 -19.81
N ILE A 301 -13.54 -9.02 -18.68
CA ILE A 301 -14.35 -8.37 -17.64
C ILE A 301 -13.65 -7.12 -17.10
N HIS A 302 -12.35 -7.21 -16.84
CA HIS A 302 -11.56 -6.11 -16.35
C HIS A 302 -11.50 -4.94 -17.34
N GLN A 303 -11.35 -5.22 -18.65
CA GLN A 303 -11.40 -4.17 -19.68
C GLN A 303 -12.78 -3.48 -19.72
N LYS A 304 -13.87 -4.25 -19.63
CA LYS A 304 -15.22 -3.68 -19.57
C LYS A 304 -15.46 -2.86 -18.30
N TYR A 305 -14.93 -3.30 -17.17
CA TYR A 305 -14.93 -2.51 -15.93
C TYR A 305 -14.19 -1.18 -16.09
N LEU A 306 -13.01 -1.16 -16.70
CA LEU A 306 -12.28 0.07 -16.95
C LEU A 306 -13.02 1.02 -17.90
N GLU A 307 -13.69 0.49 -18.94
CA GLU A 307 -14.58 1.27 -19.81
C GLU A 307 -15.75 1.86 -19.04
N PHE A 308 -16.41 1.04 -18.21
CA PHE A 308 -17.52 1.47 -17.35
C PHE A 308 -17.09 2.60 -16.41
N ARG A 309 -15.93 2.48 -15.76
CA ARG A 309 -15.39 3.51 -14.85
C ARG A 309 -15.05 4.84 -15.54
N LYS A 310 -14.80 4.86 -16.84
CA LYS A 310 -14.62 6.12 -17.57
C LYS A 310 -15.92 6.94 -17.65
N THR A 311 -17.05 6.27 -17.74
CA THR A 311 -18.38 6.89 -17.91
C THR A 311 -19.14 7.06 -16.60
N ASP A 312 -19.06 6.08 -15.71
CA ASP A 312 -19.72 6.08 -14.41
C ASP A 312 -18.73 5.86 -13.26
N LYS A 313 -18.57 6.86 -12.41
CA LYS A 313 -17.68 6.86 -11.24
C LYS A 313 -18.38 6.42 -9.94
N HIS A 314 -19.70 6.43 -9.89
CA HIS A 314 -20.47 6.35 -8.66
C HIS A 314 -21.20 5.01 -8.50
N SER A 315 -21.64 4.41 -9.60
CA SER A 315 -22.40 3.17 -9.55
C SER A 315 -21.48 1.97 -9.27
N LYS A 316 -22.05 0.94 -8.70
CA LYS A 316 -21.39 -0.35 -8.56
C LYS A 316 -21.32 -1.05 -9.93
N TYR A 317 -20.31 -1.88 -10.11
CA TYR A 317 -20.17 -2.79 -11.25
C TYR A 317 -20.30 -4.22 -10.71
N ASN A 318 -21.51 -4.75 -10.75
CA ASN A 318 -21.87 -6.02 -10.15
C ASN A 318 -21.92 -7.15 -11.16
N ILE A 319 -22.37 -8.35 -10.73
CA ILE A 319 -22.44 -9.54 -11.60
C ILE A 319 -23.41 -9.38 -12.76
N ASP A 320 -24.51 -8.65 -12.56
CA ASP A 320 -25.51 -8.43 -13.62
C ASP A 320 -24.93 -7.50 -14.69
N ASP A 321 -24.20 -6.45 -14.30
CA ASP A 321 -23.47 -5.58 -15.22
C ASP A 321 -22.41 -6.36 -15.99
N ILE A 322 -21.66 -7.24 -15.30
CA ILE A 322 -20.66 -8.11 -15.92
C ILE A 322 -21.31 -8.99 -16.99
N LYS A 323 -22.38 -9.67 -16.66
CA LYS A 323 -23.10 -10.56 -17.60
C LYS A 323 -23.67 -9.80 -18.79
N ALA A 324 -24.26 -8.62 -18.55
CA ALA A 324 -24.82 -7.78 -19.61
C ALA A 324 -23.76 -7.27 -20.62
N ASN A 325 -22.51 -7.14 -20.18
CA ASN A 325 -21.41 -6.64 -21.01
C ASN A 325 -20.57 -7.75 -21.70
N ILE A 326 -20.88 -9.02 -21.46
CA ILE A 326 -20.24 -10.16 -22.12
C ILE A 326 -21.07 -10.59 -23.31
N PRO A 327 -20.47 -10.83 -24.50
CA PRO A 327 -21.20 -11.36 -25.64
C PRO A 327 -21.83 -12.73 -25.35
N GLU A 328 -23.09 -12.94 -25.77
CA GLU A 328 -23.84 -14.17 -25.54
C GLU A 328 -23.17 -15.44 -26.09
N ASN A 329 -22.33 -15.31 -27.12
CA ASN A 329 -21.57 -16.43 -27.70
C ASN A 329 -20.39 -16.90 -26.82
N GLN A 330 -20.08 -16.18 -25.74
CA GLN A 330 -19.09 -16.62 -24.75
C GLN A 330 -19.81 -17.27 -23.57
N ASN A 331 -19.84 -18.61 -23.58
CA ASN A 331 -20.46 -19.40 -22.52
C ASN A 331 -19.56 -19.42 -21.28
N ILE A 332 -19.58 -18.31 -20.47
CA ILE A 332 -18.83 -18.22 -19.22
C ILE A 332 -19.67 -18.78 -18.09
N ASP A 333 -19.14 -19.77 -17.38
CA ASP A 333 -19.78 -20.32 -16.19
C ASP A 333 -19.51 -19.40 -14.98
N PHE A 334 -20.55 -18.70 -14.52
CA PHE A 334 -20.51 -17.85 -13.32
C PHE A 334 -20.97 -18.56 -12.05
N TYR A 335 -21.34 -19.84 -12.09
CA TYR A 335 -21.90 -20.54 -10.95
C TYR A 335 -21.05 -20.40 -9.67
N ALA A 336 -19.73 -20.59 -9.78
CA ALA A 336 -18.82 -20.50 -8.64
C ALA A 336 -18.70 -19.07 -8.06
N VAL A 337 -18.86 -18.05 -8.91
CA VAL A 337 -18.90 -16.64 -8.48
C VAL A 337 -20.23 -16.37 -7.77
N GLU A 338 -21.36 -16.68 -8.41
CA GLU A 338 -22.72 -16.44 -7.90
C GLU A 338 -22.97 -17.13 -6.57
N TYR A 339 -22.52 -18.35 -6.40
CA TYR A 339 -22.61 -19.09 -5.14
C TYR A 339 -21.96 -18.36 -3.95
N ARG A 340 -20.97 -17.50 -4.24
CA ARG A 340 -20.24 -16.72 -3.21
C ARG A 340 -20.75 -15.28 -3.04
N LEU A 341 -21.54 -14.74 -3.94
CA LEU A 341 -22.03 -13.37 -3.84
C LEU A 341 -22.78 -13.04 -2.53
N PRO A 342 -23.52 -13.98 -1.89
CA PRO A 342 -24.18 -13.69 -0.60
C PRO A 342 -23.24 -13.22 0.52
N ILE A 343 -21.90 -13.39 0.39
CA ILE A 343 -20.94 -12.86 1.35
C ILE A 343 -20.78 -11.32 1.25
N VAL A 344 -21.06 -10.74 0.08
CA VAL A 344 -20.78 -9.32 -0.22
C VAL A 344 -21.48 -8.36 0.72
N PRO A 345 -22.81 -8.44 0.94
CA PRO A 345 -23.50 -7.54 1.87
C PRO A 345 -22.97 -7.66 3.29
N ILE A 346 -22.61 -8.87 3.75
CA ILE A 346 -22.06 -9.08 5.08
C ILE A 346 -20.69 -8.39 5.22
N ILE A 347 -19.82 -8.59 4.25
CA ILE A 347 -18.49 -7.98 4.25
C ILE A 347 -18.59 -6.45 4.23
N LYS A 348 -19.44 -5.87 3.37
CA LYS A 348 -19.67 -4.42 3.30
C LYS A 348 -20.13 -3.83 4.62
N GLN A 349 -21.03 -4.53 5.31
CA GLN A 349 -21.64 -4.05 6.54
C GLN A 349 -20.68 -4.11 7.72
N PHE A 350 -19.79 -5.11 7.78
CA PHE A 350 -19.00 -5.40 8.97
C PHE A 350 -17.49 -5.19 8.84
N LEU A 351 -16.96 -4.98 7.63
CA LEU A 351 -15.56 -4.68 7.40
C LEU A 351 -15.36 -3.25 6.87
N ASN A 352 -14.24 -2.63 7.28
CA ASN A 352 -13.98 -1.19 7.06
C ASN A 352 -13.51 -0.80 5.65
N GLY A 353 -13.72 -1.61 4.61
CA GLY A 353 -13.39 -1.26 3.22
C GLY A 353 -11.89 -1.06 2.93
N ASN A 354 -11.00 -1.62 3.74
CA ASN A 354 -9.57 -1.63 3.44
C ASN A 354 -9.25 -2.77 2.46
N PRO A 355 -8.68 -2.50 1.27
CA PRO A 355 -8.47 -3.51 0.23
C PRO A 355 -7.66 -4.72 0.70
N ARG A 356 -6.62 -4.51 1.51
CA ARG A 356 -5.79 -5.59 2.05
C ARG A 356 -6.54 -6.42 3.08
N GLN A 357 -7.31 -5.78 3.95
CA GLN A 357 -8.12 -6.50 4.94
C GLN A 357 -9.19 -7.34 4.24
N LEU A 358 -9.83 -6.82 3.19
CA LEU A 358 -10.78 -7.57 2.37
C LEU A 358 -10.13 -8.79 1.72
N LYS A 359 -8.96 -8.65 1.08
CA LYS A 359 -8.24 -9.79 0.51
C LYS A 359 -7.87 -10.84 1.55
N ARG A 360 -7.36 -10.41 2.72
CA ARG A 360 -6.99 -11.33 3.81
C ARG A 360 -8.19 -12.07 4.36
N PHE A 361 -9.30 -11.37 4.57
CA PHE A 361 -10.55 -11.98 4.98
C PHE A 361 -11.02 -13.03 3.97
N LEU A 362 -11.07 -12.67 2.69
CA LEU A 362 -11.45 -13.60 1.61
C LEU A 362 -10.49 -14.79 1.50
N ASN A 363 -9.19 -14.58 1.69
CA ASN A 363 -8.22 -15.67 1.71
C ASN A 363 -8.46 -16.64 2.87
N THR A 364 -8.73 -16.12 4.08
CA THR A 364 -9.06 -16.97 5.23
C THR A 364 -10.36 -17.73 5.01
N LEU A 365 -11.40 -17.05 4.48
CA LEU A 365 -12.65 -17.68 4.13
C LEU A 365 -12.43 -18.84 3.13
N TYR A 366 -11.65 -18.59 2.07
CA TYR A 366 -11.32 -19.59 1.06
C TYR A 366 -10.59 -20.81 1.68
N VAL A 367 -9.56 -20.57 2.51
CA VAL A 367 -8.82 -21.65 3.17
C VAL A 367 -9.72 -22.49 4.07
N ARG A 368 -10.64 -21.86 4.81
CA ARG A 368 -11.60 -22.57 5.67
C ARG A 368 -12.62 -23.38 4.86
N GLN A 369 -13.05 -22.89 3.71
CA GLN A 369 -13.90 -23.64 2.79
C GLN A 369 -13.17 -24.86 2.20
N GLU A 370 -11.94 -24.69 1.74
CA GLU A 370 -11.12 -25.81 1.25
C GLU A 370 -10.84 -26.84 2.38
N LEU A 371 -10.62 -26.37 3.60
CA LEU A 371 -10.47 -27.25 4.76
C LEU A 371 -11.75 -28.05 5.03
N ALA A 372 -12.92 -27.43 4.88
CA ALA A 372 -14.21 -28.09 5.00
C ALA A 372 -14.37 -29.20 3.94
N ASP A 373 -14.04 -28.90 2.70
CA ASP A 373 -14.13 -29.86 1.58
C ASP A 373 -13.19 -31.05 1.81
N VAL A 374 -11.94 -30.81 2.23
CA VAL A 374 -10.97 -31.88 2.56
C VAL A 374 -11.43 -32.71 3.76
N ALA A 375 -12.08 -32.08 4.77
CA ALA A 375 -12.64 -32.78 5.92
C ALA A 375 -13.96 -33.52 5.61
N GLY A 376 -14.51 -33.37 4.41
CA GLY A 376 -15.76 -34.01 3.99
C GLY A 376 -17.03 -33.31 4.50
N PHE A 377 -16.93 -32.06 4.97
CA PHE A 377 -18.07 -31.25 5.40
C PHE A 377 -18.70 -30.56 4.18
N ARG A 378 -19.76 -31.15 3.63
CA ARG A 378 -20.40 -30.68 2.39
C ARG A 378 -21.41 -29.55 2.61
N ASP A 379 -21.76 -29.23 3.86
CA ASP A 379 -22.87 -28.32 4.18
C ASP A 379 -22.39 -26.92 4.62
N ILE A 380 -21.10 -26.61 4.48
CA ILE A 380 -20.55 -25.30 4.85
C ILE A 380 -20.91 -24.24 3.80
N ARG A 381 -21.88 -23.41 4.14
CA ARG A 381 -22.30 -22.28 3.31
C ARG A 381 -21.32 -21.08 3.49
N PRO A 382 -20.89 -20.43 2.39
CA PRO A 382 -19.97 -19.26 2.46
C PRO A 382 -20.52 -18.11 3.28
N ASP A 383 -21.82 -17.78 3.13
CA ASP A 383 -22.48 -16.68 3.81
C ASP A 383 -22.56 -16.89 5.34
N VAL A 384 -22.93 -18.08 5.79
CA VAL A 384 -22.96 -18.45 7.22
C VAL A 384 -21.57 -18.36 7.82
N LEU A 385 -20.56 -18.94 7.16
CA LEU A 385 -19.16 -18.86 7.63
C LEU A 385 -18.69 -17.43 7.70
N THR A 386 -19.01 -16.61 6.69
CA THR A 386 -18.67 -15.17 6.66
C THR A 386 -19.32 -14.41 7.82
N LYS A 387 -20.61 -14.65 8.11
CA LYS A 387 -21.32 -14.02 9.22
C LYS A 387 -20.65 -14.28 10.56
N ILE A 388 -20.16 -15.49 10.77
CA ILE A 388 -19.44 -15.83 12.00
C ILE A 388 -18.05 -15.18 12.02
N MET A 389 -17.32 -15.24 10.91
CA MET A 389 -15.95 -14.72 10.77
C MET A 389 -15.85 -13.22 10.98
N VAL A 390 -16.85 -12.41 10.62
CA VAL A 390 -16.78 -10.95 10.83
C VAL A 390 -16.69 -10.55 12.30
N LEU A 391 -17.20 -11.35 13.23
CA LEU A 391 -17.00 -11.14 14.66
C LEU A 391 -15.56 -11.41 15.09
N GLU A 392 -14.95 -12.45 14.56
CA GLU A 392 -13.54 -12.79 14.81
C GLU A 392 -12.60 -11.66 14.35
N TYR A 393 -12.87 -11.10 13.18
CA TYR A 393 -12.04 -10.04 12.58
C TYR A 393 -12.23 -8.65 13.24
N ASN A 394 -13.27 -8.48 14.03
CA ASN A 394 -13.49 -7.24 14.76
C ASN A 394 -12.86 -7.31 16.17
N THR A 395 -11.82 -6.52 16.39
CA THR A 395 -11.06 -6.53 17.67
C THR A 395 -11.91 -6.19 18.90
N LEU A 396 -13.00 -5.45 18.74
CA LEU A 396 -13.93 -5.10 19.84
C LEU A 396 -14.89 -6.24 20.16
N TYR A 397 -15.17 -7.11 19.19
CA TYR A 397 -16.22 -8.14 19.30
C TYR A 397 -15.70 -9.57 19.12
N ASN A 398 -14.39 -9.79 19.04
CA ASN A 398 -13.82 -11.13 18.89
C ASN A 398 -14.15 -12.08 20.05
N SER A 399 -14.38 -11.54 21.27
CA SER A 399 -14.87 -12.33 22.41
C SER A 399 -16.26 -12.91 22.17
N ARG A 400 -17.08 -12.29 21.29
CA ARG A 400 -18.42 -12.78 20.94
C ARG A 400 -18.32 -14.04 20.06
N PHE A 401 -17.30 -14.16 19.24
CA PHE A 401 -17.02 -15.39 18.50
C PHE A 401 -16.79 -16.58 19.45
N GLU A 402 -16.01 -16.40 20.52
CA GLU A 402 -15.79 -17.45 21.55
C GLU A 402 -17.07 -17.76 22.34
N GLU A 403 -17.90 -16.74 22.60
CA GLU A 403 -19.19 -16.90 23.27
C GLU A 403 -20.16 -17.73 22.42
N LEU A 404 -20.26 -17.46 21.12
CA LEU A 404 -21.06 -18.27 20.20
C LEU A 404 -20.59 -19.73 20.17
N TYR A 405 -19.29 -19.96 20.17
CA TYR A 405 -18.72 -21.31 20.23
C TYR A 405 -19.18 -22.08 21.49
N LYS A 406 -19.18 -21.41 22.64
CA LYS A 406 -19.66 -22.02 23.89
C LYS A 406 -21.15 -22.30 23.81
N LEU A 407 -21.94 -21.31 23.40
CA LEU A 407 -23.40 -21.45 23.30
C LEU A 407 -23.84 -22.60 22.39
N GLN A 408 -23.21 -22.73 21.21
CA GLN A 408 -23.55 -23.83 20.31
C GLN A 408 -23.14 -25.19 20.90
N ASN A 409 -22.01 -25.30 21.61
CA ASN A 409 -21.60 -26.54 22.23
C ASN A 409 -22.58 -26.99 23.35
N GLU A 410 -23.09 -26.04 24.15
CA GLU A 410 -24.05 -26.27 25.19
C GLU A 410 -25.43 -26.68 24.65
N ASN A 411 -25.76 -26.28 23.44
CA ASN A 411 -27.06 -26.48 22.80
C ASN A 411 -27.01 -27.47 21.60
N GLY A 412 -26.10 -28.44 21.61
CA GLY A 412 -26.07 -29.51 20.62
C GLY A 412 -25.70 -29.08 19.20
N GLY A 413 -24.97 -27.97 19.08
CA GLY A 413 -24.48 -27.43 17.80
C GLY A 413 -25.31 -26.28 17.24
N VAL A 414 -26.41 -25.92 17.84
CA VAL A 414 -27.32 -24.86 17.38
C VAL A 414 -27.31 -23.71 18.39
N LEU A 415 -27.45 -22.48 17.92
CA LEU A 415 -27.57 -21.32 18.82
C LEU A 415 -29.01 -21.17 19.30
N PRO A 416 -29.23 -20.83 20.60
CA PRO A 416 -30.55 -20.56 21.15
C PRO A 416 -31.07 -19.19 20.75
N LEU A 417 -31.35 -19.00 19.45
CA LEU A 417 -31.71 -17.71 18.88
C LEU A 417 -33.20 -17.41 18.90
N GLU A 418 -34.07 -18.45 19.00
CA GLU A 418 -35.53 -18.32 19.00
C GLU A 418 -36.04 -17.00 18.39
N ASP A 419 -36.42 -16.03 19.25
CA ASP A 419 -36.91 -14.72 18.83
C ASP A 419 -35.81 -13.63 18.81
N VAL A 420 -34.58 -13.94 19.21
CA VAL A 420 -33.49 -12.95 19.41
C VAL A 420 -33.16 -12.18 18.12
N GLU A 421 -33.14 -12.87 16.99
CA GLU A 421 -32.88 -12.22 15.67
C GLU A 421 -34.04 -11.27 15.27
N GLN A 422 -35.26 -11.54 15.71
CA GLN A 422 -36.41 -10.64 15.49
C GLN A 422 -36.40 -9.48 16.48
N GLU A 423 -36.16 -9.75 17.76
CA GLU A 423 -36.02 -8.72 18.79
C GLU A 423 -34.92 -7.70 18.43
N ALA A 424 -33.80 -8.17 17.84
CA ALA A 424 -32.72 -7.29 17.39
C ALA A 424 -33.15 -6.28 16.30
N LYS A 425 -34.26 -6.54 15.59
CA LYS A 425 -34.83 -5.65 14.55
C LYS A 425 -35.78 -4.60 15.14
N THR A 426 -36.20 -4.74 16.40
CA THR A 426 -37.18 -3.87 17.04
C THR A 426 -36.51 -2.68 17.76
N GLU A 427 -37.25 -1.58 17.96
CA GLU A 427 -36.80 -0.44 18.76
C GLU A 427 -36.58 -0.83 20.25
N GLU A 428 -37.41 -1.75 20.78
CA GLU A 428 -37.28 -2.24 22.15
C GLU A 428 -35.99 -3.05 22.35
N GLY A 429 -35.40 -3.58 21.26
CA GLY A 429 -34.19 -4.35 21.25
C GLY A 429 -34.32 -5.72 21.92
N ILE A 430 -33.19 -6.36 22.18
CA ILE A 430 -33.10 -7.72 22.70
C ILE A 430 -33.62 -7.77 24.13
N GLN A 431 -34.64 -8.62 24.38
CA GLN A 431 -35.26 -8.84 25.69
C GLN A 431 -34.79 -10.13 26.35
N ASN A 432 -34.35 -11.11 25.56
CA ASN A 432 -33.84 -12.37 26.07
C ASN A 432 -32.66 -12.14 27.02
N PRO A 433 -32.73 -12.59 28.32
CA PRO A 433 -31.71 -12.28 29.34
C PRO A 433 -30.30 -12.78 28.98
N GLN A 434 -30.20 -13.92 28.28
CA GLN A 434 -28.92 -14.48 27.86
C GLN A 434 -28.15 -13.62 26.84
N TRP A 435 -28.91 -12.86 26.05
CA TRP A 435 -28.34 -12.04 24.95
C TRP A 435 -28.32 -10.55 25.28
N LYS A 436 -29.23 -10.08 26.16
CA LYS A 436 -29.47 -8.65 26.42
C LYS A 436 -28.21 -7.90 26.85
N ASP A 437 -27.49 -8.38 27.83
CA ASP A 437 -26.40 -7.62 28.45
C ASP A 437 -25.19 -7.48 27.54
N ASN A 438 -24.91 -8.50 26.75
CA ASN A 438 -23.67 -8.60 25.97
C ASN A 438 -23.83 -8.31 24.48
N TRP A 439 -25.07 -8.31 23.95
CA TRP A 439 -25.38 -8.25 22.52
C TRP A 439 -26.20 -7.03 22.12
N SER A 440 -26.38 -6.04 23.00
CA SER A 440 -27.26 -4.88 22.79
C SER A 440 -26.58 -3.69 22.09
N SER A 441 -25.28 -3.77 21.75
CA SER A 441 -24.64 -2.72 20.95
C SER A 441 -25.23 -2.67 19.53
N ASP A 442 -25.26 -1.49 18.91
CA ASP A 442 -25.80 -1.33 17.56
C ASP A 442 -25.15 -2.25 16.53
N TYR A 443 -23.84 -2.45 16.62
CA TYR A 443 -23.12 -3.38 15.76
C TYR A 443 -23.61 -4.83 15.94
N LEU A 444 -23.78 -5.30 17.16
CA LEU A 444 -24.22 -6.67 17.43
C LEU A 444 -25.70 -6.89 17.12
N LYS A 445 -26.56 -5.89 17.36
CA LYS A 445 -27.96 -5.91 16.89
C LYS A 445 -28.03 -6.02 15.37
N GLN A 446 -27.23 -5.21 14.67
CA GLN A 446 -27.10 -5.31 13.23
C GLN A 446 -26.60 -6.68 12.77
N TRP A 447 -25.62 -7.26 13.48
CA TRP A 447 -25.10 -8.57 13.17
C TRP A 447 -26.16 -9.66 13.35
N LEU A 448 -26.91 -9.65 14.47
CA LEU A 448 -28.00 -10.60 14.72
C LEU A 448 -29.10 -10.47 13.66
N SER A 449 -29.50 -9.25 13.31
CA SER A 449 -30.58 -8.98 12.37
C SER A 449 -30.22 -9.17 10.90
N SER A 450 -28.91 -9.33 10.57
CA SER A 450 -28.44 -9.50 9.18
C SER A 450 -28.68 -10.90 8.67
N GLU A 451 -28.87 -11.05 7.34
CA GLU A 451 -28.89 -12.35 6.68
C GLU A 451 -27.45 -12.92 6.51
N PRO A 452 -27.28 -14.25 6.51
CA PRO A 452 -28.33 -15.25 6.75
C PRO A 452 -28.72 -15.38 8.23
N SER A 453 -29.96 -15.77 8.52
CA SER A 453 -30.31 -16.22 9.87
C SER A 453 -29.47 -17.44 10.25
N LEU A 454 -29.03 -17.48 11.51
CA LEU A 454 -28.32 -18.62 12.08
C LEU A 454 -29.24 -19.57 12.85
N LYS A 455 -30.53 -19.24 12.91
CA LYS A 455 -31.55 -20.07 13.56
C LYS A 455 -31.57 -21.45 12.87
N ASP A 456 -31.61 -22.50 13.66
CA ASP A 456 -31.70 -23.90 13.25
C ASP A 456 -30.49 -24.42 12.43
N ILE A 457 -29.41 -23.63 12.31
CA ILE A 457 -28.18 -24.06 11.64
C ILE A 457 -27.27 -24.75 12.64
N ASN A 458 -26.83 -25.96 12.34
CA ASN A 458 -25.77 -26.62 13.11
C ASN A 458 -24.41 -26.00 12.79
N LEU A 459 -23.81 -25.36 13.79
CA LEU A 459 -22.57 -24.59 13.64
C LEU A 459 -21.30 -25.38 14.00
N GLN A 460 -21.41 -26.66 14.41
CA GLN A 460 -20.26 -27.46 14.83
C GLN A 460 -19.17 -27.52 13.77
N ASN A 461 -19.52 -27.81 12.50
CA ASN A 461 -18.58 -27.88 11.41
C ASN A 461 -17.99 -26.51 11.07
N TYR A 462 -18.76 -25.42 11.22
CA TYR A 462 -18.29 -24.05 10.98
C TYR A 462 -17.23 -23.64 12.01
N PHE A 463 -17.46 -23.93 13.30
CA PHE A 463 -16.47 -23.66 14.33
C PHE A 463 -15.27 -24.62 14.25
N TRP A 464 -15.47 -25.84 13.76
CA TRP A 464 -14.36 -26.76 13.55
C TRP A 464 -13.37 -26.24 12.50
N VAL A 465 -13.82 -25.67 11.40
CA VAL A 465 -12.94 -25.08 10.38
C VAL A 465 -12.36 -23.73 10.79
N ALA A 466 -13.00 -23.03 11.74
CA ALA A 466 -12.58 -21.75 12.28
C ALA A 466 -11.89 -21.85 13.66
N ARG A 467 -11.53 -23.06 14.10
CA ARG A 467 -10.95 -23.30 15.43
C ARG A 467 -9.59 -22.63 15.68
N ASP A 468 -8.87 -22.27 14.63
CA ASP A 468 -7.63 -21.49 14.71
C ASP A 468 -7.84 -20.11 15.36
N ALA A 469 -9.07 -19.59 15.34
CA ALA A 469 -9.45 -18.33 15.98
C ALA A 469 -9.78 -18.48 17.50
N LEU A 470 -9.97 -19.71 17.99
CA LEU A 470 -10.32 -19.98 19.39
C LEU A 470 -9.06 -19.96 20.27
N LYS A 471 -8.91 -18.93 21.11
CA LYS A 471 -7.71 -18.70 21.93
C LYS A 471 -7.50 -19.72 23.06
N ASN A 472 -8.53 -20.49 23.45
CA ASN A 472 -8.55 -21.32 24.67
C ASN A 472 -8.70 -22.84 24.42
N GLU A 473 -8.55 -23.35 23.21
CA GLU A 473 -8.46 -24.79 23.05
C GLU A 473 -7.11 -25.29 23.62
N LYS A 474 -7.16 -25.95 24.78
CA LYS A 474 -6.03 -26.75 25.24
C LYS A 474 -5.70 -27.77 24.14
N PRO A 475 -4.43 -27.94 23.74
CA PRO A 475 -4.06 -28.96 22.78
C PRO A 475 -4.61 -30.32 23.23
N ILE A 476 -5.21 -31.08 22.33
CA ILE A 476 -5.84 -32.40 22.54
C ILE A 476 -4.89 -33.43 23.21
N ALA A 477 -3.62 -33.13 23.36
CA ALA A 477 -2.61 -33.95 24.03
C ALA A 477 -2.90 -34.26 25.52
N SER A 478 -3.85 -33.57 26.18
CA SER A 478 -4.17 -33.81 27.59
C SER A 478 -5.31 -34.81 27.82
N LEU A 479 -5.97 -35.31 26.77
CA LEU A 479 -7.08 -36.26 26.90
C LEU A 479 -6.67 -37.75 26.73
N VAL A 480 -5.43 -38.03 26.36
CA VAL A 480 -4.95 -39.43 26.18
C VAL A 480 -4.30 -40.03 27.43
N THR A 481 -4.00 -39.23 28.45
CA THR A 481 -3.28 -39.73 29.65
C THR A 481 -4.16 -40.06 30.85
N SER A 482 -5.50 -40.00 30.75
CA SER A 482 -6.39 -40.34 31.90
C SER A 482 -7.16 -41.66 31.77
N LYS A 483 -6.76 -42.56 30.86
CA LYS A 483 -7.38 -43.91 30.73
C LYS A 483 -6.36 -45.05 30.67
N VAL A 484 -5.25 -44.94 31.41
CA VAL A 484 -4.42 -46.12 31.77
C VAL A 484 -3.92 -45.90 33.18
N MET A 485 -4.75 -46.23 34.17
CA MET A 485 -4.45 -46.77 35.47
C MET A 485 -5.69 -47.48 35.98
#